data_34c9d367666fca14bf826826de7c3d88
#
_entry.id   34c9d367666fca14bf826826de7c3d88
#
_cell.length_a   1.000
_cell.length_b   1.000
_cell.length_c   1.000
_cell.angle_alpha   90.00
_cell.angle_beta   90.00
_cell.angle_gamma   90.00
#
_symmetry.space_group_name_H-M   'P 1'
#
loop_
_entity.id
_entity.type
_entity.pdbx_description
1 polymer ?
#
loop_
_entity_poly.entity_id
_entity_poly.type
_entity_poly.pdbx_seq_one_letter_code
_entity_poly.pdbx_strand_id
1 'polypeptide(L)'
;IGRLGMSLDYMASQLNESDKFQQKFLSNISHDFRSPLTSIKGYLEAIQDGTIPPEMLDKYIGIMLFETERLTKLTSNILTLNELDPKSVRLDISTFDLNSIIRHTVETFEGTCKKKGIKFNITYANSIQNVKADKGRIQQVIYNLIDNAIKFSKENSYIYITVKEKGEKAQISIK
;
A
#
# COMPACT_ATOMS: atom_id res chain seq x y z
N ILE A 1 23.07 -9.06 40.25
CA ILE A 1 24.00 -8.84 39.09
C ILE A 1 23.47 -9.56 37.85
N GLY A 2 23.05 -10.84 37.92
CA GLY A 2 22.58 -11.60 36.75
C GLY A 2 21.35 -11.02 36.00
N ARG A 3 20.35 -10.51 36.73
CA ARG A 3 19.13 -9.91 36.12
C ARG A 3 19.42 -8.60 35.36
N LEU A 4 20.35 -7.79 35.87
CA LEU A 4 20.75 -6.53 35.21
C LEU A 4 21.53 -6.82 33.92
N GLY A 5 22.43 -7.83 33.93
CA GLY A 5 23.14 -8.27 32.72
C GLY A 5 22.18 -8.76 31.63
N MET A 6 21.23 -9.64 31.98
CA MET A 6 20.21 -10.12 31.04
C MET A 6 19.35 -8.99 30.43
N SER A 7 19.01 -7.97 31.24
CA SER A 7 18.26 -6.80 30.74
C SER A 7 19.07 -5.95 29.77
N LEU A 8 20.38 -5.76 30.05
CA LEU A 8 21.29 -5.04 29.18
C LEU A 8 21.52 -5.79 27.85
N ASP A 9 21.73 -7.10 27.91
CA ASP A 9 21.88 -7.94 26.71
C ASP A 9 20.59 -7.93 25.85
N TYR A 10 19.43 -7.99 26.48
CA TYR A 10 18.14 -7.87 25.78
C TYR A 10 17.98 -6.50 25.10
N MET A 11 18.29 -5.41 25.80
CA MET A 11 18.24 -4.05 25.21
C MET A 11 19.23 -3.90 24.07
N ALA A 12 20.45 -4.40 24.20
CA ALA A 12 21.46 -4.37 23.15
C ALA A 12 21.03 -5.17 21.93
N SER A 13 20.41 -6.33 22.12
CA SER A 13 19.82 -7.14 21.04
C SER A 13 18.70 -6.38 20.31
N GLN A 14 17.77 -5.77 21.04
CA GLN A 14 16.67 -4.99 20.47
C GLN A 14 17.17 -3.77 19.68
N LEU A 15 18.19 -3.06 20.17
CA LEU A 15 18.81 -1.96 19.44
C LEU A 15 19.47 -2.45 18.15
N ASN A 16 20.21 -3.54 18.19
CA ASN A 16 20.88 -4.11 17.02
C ASN A 16 19.88 -4.62 15.95
N GLU A 17 18.77 -5.21 16.38
CA GLU A 17 17.67 -5.59 15.46
C GLU A 17 17.00 -4.37 14.83
N SER A 18 16.76 -3.32 15.61
CA SER A 18 16.21 -2.06 15.11
C SER A 18 17.13 -1.40 14.06
N ASP A 19 18.43 -1.34 14.35
CA ASP A 19 19.43 -0.78 13.43
C ASP A 19 19.52 -1.58 12.12
N LYS A 20 19.53 -2.90 12.20
CA LYS A 20 19.50 -3.79 11.01
C LYS A 20 18.25 -3.59 10.19
N PHE A 21 17.08 -3.48 10.85
CA PHE A 21 15.82 -3.20 10.17
C PHE A 21 15.87 -1.86 9.45
N GLN A 22 16.34 -0.80 10.12
CA GLN A 22 16.45 0.54 9.55
C GLN A 22 17.40 0.57 8.36
N GLN A 23 18.57 -0.07 8.45
CA GLN A 23 19.53 -0.18 7.34
C GLN A 23 18.93 -0.91 6.14
N LYS A 24 18.27 -2.06 6.37
CA LYS A 24 17.61 -2.83 5.32
C LYS A 24 16.46 -2.04 4.68
N PHE A 25 15.69 -1.31 5.48
CA PHE A 25 14.62 -0.45 5.01
C PHE A 25 15.14 0.66 4.10
N LEU A 26 16.18 1.40 4.53
CA LEU A 26 16.80 2.45 3.72
C LEU A 26 17.43 1.90 2.43
N SER A 27 18.05 0.72 2.50
CA SER A 27 18.62 0.06 1.32
C SER A 27 17.53 -0.31 0.30
N ASN A 28 16.42 -0.89 0.77
CA ASN A 28 15.29 -1.24 -0.11
C ASN A 28 14.66 -0.01 -0.75
N ILE A 29 14.42 1.05 0.04
CA ILE A 29 13.90 2.31 -0.48
C ILE A 29 14.84 2.89 -1.54
N SER A 30 16.15 2.92 -1.26
CA SER A 30 17.14 3.44 -2.21
C SER A 30 17.14 2.66 -3.52
N HIS A 31 16.97 1.35 -3.47
CA HIS A 31 16.85 0.49 -4.65
C HIS A 31 15.56 0.80 -5.43
N ASP A 32 14.43 0.90 -4.71
CA ASP A 32 13.12 1.14 -5.32
C ASP A 32 12.99 2.53 -5.96
N PHE A 33 13.75 3.52 -5.49
CA PHE A 33 13.89 4.83 -6.15
C PHE A 33 14.83 4.78 -7.34
N ARG A 34 15.97 4.09 -7.21
CA ARG A 34 17.02 4.09 -8.24
C ARG A 34 16.54 3.49 -9.54
N SER A 35 15.77 2.40 -9.48
CA SER A 35 15.28 1.69 -10.67
C SER A 35 14.46 2.60 -11.60
N PRO A 36 13.35 3.22 -11.17
CA PRO A 36 12.55 4.11 -12.01
C PRO A 36 13.32 5.35 -12.47
N LEU A 37 14.15 5.95 -11.59
CA LEU A 37 14.97 7.10 -11.96
C LEU A 37 15.97 6.77 -13.06
N THR A 38 16.60 5.58 -13.01
CA THR A 38 17.53 5.12 -14.06
C THR A 38 16.79 4.91 -15.38
N SER A 39 15.57 4.35 -15.35
CA SER A 39 14.75 4.17 -16.56
C SER A 39 14.35 5.51 -17.17
N ILE A 40 13.84 6.45 -16.36
CA ILE A 40 13.46 7.79 -16.83
C ILE A 40 14.66 8.49 -17.43
N LYS A 41 15.80 8.49 -16.74
CA LYS A 41 17.03 9.13 -17.21
C LYS A 41 17.50 8.52 -18.54
N GLY A 42 17.55 7.18 -18.62
CA GLY A 42 17.99 6.49 -19.85
C GLY A 42 17.10 6.78 -21.05
N TYR A 43 15.78 6.86 -20.87
CA TYR A 43 14.90 7.25 -21.99
C TYR A 43 15.03 8.71 -22.38
N LEU A 44 15.23 9.62 -21.42
CA LEU A 44 15.50 11.04 -21.71
C LEU A 44 16.81 11.20 -22.49
N GLU A 45 17.88 10.51 -22.11
CA GLU A 45 19.15 10.51 -22.82
C GLU A 45 19.00 9.95 -24.24
N ALA A 46 18.27 8.84 -24.41
CA ALA A 46 18.00 8.24 -25.70
C ALA A 46 17.10 9.07 -26.64
N ILE A 47 16.22 9.91 -26.05
CA ILE A 47 15.46 10.91 -26.81
C ILE A 47 16.39 12.08 -27.23
N GLN A 48 17.25 12.53 -26.32
CA GLN A 48 18.13 13.65 -26.54
C GLN A 48 19.20 13.37 -27.62
N ASP A 49 19.72 12.14 -27.64
CA ASP A 49 20.75 11.72 -28.61
C ASP A 49 20.18 11.18 -29.94
N GLY A 50 18.84 11.17 -30.06
CA GLY A 50 18.15 10.71 -31.26
C GLY A 50 18.10 9.19 -31.46
N THR A 51 18.50 8.40 -30.46
CA THR A 51 18.41 6.93 -30.49
C THR A 51 16.94 6.46 -30.57
N ILE A 52 16.01 7.21 -29.94
CA ILE A 52 14.57 6.96 -30.04
C ILE A 52 14.01 7.76 -31.22
N PRO A 53 13.50 7.10 -32.26
CA PRO A 53 12.93 7.77 -33.41
C PRO A 53 11.61 8.51 -33.03
N PRO A 54 11.25 9.60 -33.75
CA PRO A 54 10.09 10.44 -33.46
C PRO A 54 8.78 9.65 -33.33
N GLU A 55 8.58 8.61 -34.12
CA GLU A 55 7.38 7.78 -34.13
C GLU A 55 7.18 6.97 -32.86
N MET A 56 8.24 6.82 -32.06
CA MET A 56 8.20 6.06 -30.81
C MET A 56 8.16 6.96 -29.57
N LEU A 57 8.23 8.28 -29.71
CA LEU A 57 8.28 9.23 -28.59
C LEU A 57 7.09 9.05 -27.63
N ASP A 58 5.87 8.97 -28.13
CA ASP A 58 4.67 8.82 -27.30
C ASP A 58 4.72 7.59 -26.40
N LYS A 59 5.26 6.48 -26.94
CA LYS A 59 5.43 5.24 -26.17
C LYS A 59 6.41 5.43 -25.01
N TYR A 60 7.56 6.02 -25.25
CA TYR A 60 8.59 6.18 -24.22
C TYR A 60 8.24 7.29 -23.22
N ILE A 61 7.55 8.35 -23.66
CA ILE A 61 6.96 9.35 -22.77
C ILE A 61 5.93 8.68 -21.84
N GLY A 62 5.08 7.79 -22.38
CA GLY A 62 4.12 7.03 -21.57
C GLY A 62 4.80 6.17 -20.49
N ILE A 63 5.94 5.54 -20.82
CA ILE A 63 6.72 4.77 -19.84
C ILE A 63 7.31 5.69 -18.75
N MET A 64 7.87 6.84 -19.13
CA MET A 64 8.43 7.79 -18.17
C MET A 64 7.36 8.37 -17.24
N LEU A 65 6.17 8.68 -17.75
CA LEU A 65 5.04 9.11 -16.94
C LEU A 65 4.63 8.02 -15.93
N PHE A 66 4.53 6.77 -16.37
CA PHE A 66 4.22 5.64 -15.48
C PHE A 66 5.26 5.49 -14.36
N GLU A 67 6.56 5.58 -14.65
CA GLU A 67 7.61 5.51 -13.64
C GLU A 67 7.59 6.72 -12.69
N THR A 68 7.20 7.90 -13.19
CA THR A 68 7.02 9.11 -12.36
C THR A 68 5.85 8.95 -11.39
N GLU A 69 4.71 8.42 -11.84
CA GLU A 69 3.56 8.12 -10.99
C GLU A 69 3.92 7.07 -9.91
N ARG A 70 4.72 6.07 -10.29
CA ARG A 70 5.23 5.06 -9.35
C ARG A 70 6.10 5.69 -8.26
N LEU A 71 7.01 6.61 -8.60
CA LEU A 71 7.82 7.37 -7.65
C LEU A 71 6.97 8.23 -6.71
N THR A 72 5.97 8.91 -7.24
CA THR A 72 5.03 9.72 -6.46
C THR A 72 4.30 8.87 -5.43
N LYS A 73 3.83 7.67 -5.83
CA LYS A 73 3.19 6.72 -4.92
C LYS A 73 4.14 6.19 -3.84
N LEU A 74 5.39 5.91 -4.20
CA LEU A 74 6.42 5.46 -3.26
C LEU A 74 6.71 6.53 -2.21
N THR A 75 6.86 7.79 -2.64
CA THR A 75 7.07 8.94 -1.75
C THR A 75 5.90 9.11 -0.77
N SER A 76 4.67 9.05 -1.26
CA SER A 76 3.46 9.14 -0.42
C SER A 76 3.41 8.01 0.62
N ASN A 77 3.76 6.79 0.23
CA ASN A 77 3.80 5.66 1.15
C ASN A 77 4.84 5.84 2.27
N ILE A 78 6.02 6.39 1.94
CA ILE A 78 7.08 6.67 2.92
C ILE A 78 6.66 7.77 3.90
N LEU A 79 6.02 8.83 3.41
CA LEU A 79 5.48 9.89 4.27
C LEU A 79 4.42 9.33 5.23
N THR A 80 3.53 8.48 4.74
CA THR A 80 2.54 7.79 5.58
C THR A 80 3.20 6.91 6.65
N LEU A 81 4.31 6.22 6.33
CA LEU A 81 5.05 5.43 7.31
C LEU A 81 5.67 6.30 8.40
N ASN A 82 6.21 7.48 8.05
CA ASN A 82 6.75 8.43 9.03
C ASN A 82 5.66 9.02 9.95
N GLU A 83 4.43 9.19 9.44
CA GLU A 83 3.30 9.63 10.24
C GLU A 83 2.79 8.54 11.20
N LEU A 84 3.22 7.28 11.04
CA LEU A 84 2.85 6.16 11.89
C LEU A 84 3.78 5.97 13.10
N ASP A 85 4.67 6.94 13.41
CA ASP A 85 5.43 6.89 14.67
C ASP A 85 4.44 6.80 15.85
N PRO A 86 4.47 5.69 16.63
CA PRO A 86 3.51 5.45 17.71
C PRO A 86 3.47 6.57 18.75
N LYS A 87 4.52 7.41 18.82
CA LYS A 87 4.65 8.52 19.78
C LYS A 87 3.94 9.80 19.32
N SER A 88 3.63 9.93 18.03
CA SER A 88 3.04 11.16 17.45
C SER A 88 1.61 10.97 16.93
N VAL A 89 1.15 9.75 16.75
CA VAL A 89 -0.16 9.47 16.16
C VAL A 89 -1.28 9.65 17.19
N ARG A 90 -2.02 10.75 17.09
CA ARG A 90 -3.35 10.86 17.70
C ARG A 90 -4.35 10.20 16.76
N LEU A 91 -4.91 9.04 17.18
CA LEU A 91 -5.99 8.39 16.45
C LEU A 91 -7.29 9.15 16.63
N ASP A 92 -7.98 9.47 15.54
CA ASP A 92 -9.35 10.02 15.56
C ASP A 92 -10.36 8.87 15.63
N ILE A 93 -10.59 8.40 16.86
CA ILE A 93 -11.46 7.24 17.11
C ILE A 93 -12.92 7.67 17.04
N SER A 94 -13.64 7.10 16.06
CA SER A 94 -15.07 7.30 15.86
C SER A 94 -15.80 5.97 15.64
N THR A 95 -17.12 5.97 15.81
CA THR A 95 -17.96 4.80 15.46
C THR A 95 -18.53 4.99 14.06
N PHE A 96 -18.34 4.00 13.19
CA PHE A 96 -18.80 4.05 11.82
C PHE A 96 -19.16 2.66 11.28
N ASP A 97 -19.97 2.62 10.21
CA ASP A 97 -20.31 1.39 9.51
C ASP A 97 -19.15 0.95 8.58
N LEU A 98 -18.52 -0.15 8.92
CA LEU A 98 -17.42 -0.76 8.15
C LEU A 98 -17.86 -1.19 6.75
N ASN A 99 -19.09 -1.70 6.62
CA ASN A 99 -19.63 -2.14 5.33
C ASN A 99 -19.76 -0.97 4.35
N SER A 100 -20.12 0.22 4.86
CA SER A 100 -20.20 1.44 4.05
C SER A 100 -18.84 1.84 3.49
N ILE A 101 -17.76 1.74 4.29
CA ILE A 101 -16.40 2.04 3.83
C ILE A 101 -15.97 1.06 2.75
N ILE A 102 -16.24 -0.24 2.93
CA ILE A 102 -15.87 -1.27 1.95
C ILE A 102 -16.61 -1.00 0.62
N ARG A 103 -17.92 -0.76 0.65
CA ARG A 103 -18.71 -0.45 -0.56
C ARG A 103 -18.13 0.75 -1.29
N HIS A 104 -17.93 1.85 -0.58
CA HIS A 104 -17.41 3.08 -1.18
C HIS A 104 -16.01 2.90 -1.77
N THR A 105 -15.14 2.14 -1.09
CA THR A 105 -13.81 1.83 -1.60
C THR A 105 -13.87 0.96 -2.86
N VAL A 106 -14.75 -0.04 -2.91
CA VAL A 106 -14.94 -0.90 -4.11
C VAL A 106 -15.42 -0.06 -5.30
N GLU A 107 -16.37 0.86 -5.09
CA GLU A 107 -16.87 1.78 -6.12
C GLU A 107 -15.74 2.59 -6.77
N THR A 108 -14.74 3.01 -6.01
CA THR A 108 -13.60 3.77 -6.57
C THR A 108 -12.76 2.96 -7.57
N PHE A 109 -12.83 1.63 -7.52
CA PHE A 109 -12.09 0.73 -8.41
C PHE A 109 -12.91 0.19 -9.59
N GLU A 110 -14.21 0.56 -9.71
CA GLU A 110 -15.09 0.04 -10.76
C GLU A 110 -14.50 0.19 -12.17
N GLY A 111 -13.95 1.36 -12.48
CA GLY A 111 -13.35 1.65 -13.80
C GLY A 111 -12.15 0.74 -14.11
N THR A 112 -11.28 0.51 -13.11
CA THR A 112 -10.10 -0.34 -13.25
C THR A 112 -10.50 -1.81 -13.38
N CYS A 113 -11.45 -2.25 -12.58
CA CYS A 113 -11.96 -3.63 -12.59
C CYS A 113 -12.68 -3.94 -13.90
N LYS A 114 -13.47 -3.00 -14.43
CA LYS A 114 -14.13 -3.15 -15.74
C LYS A 114 -13.12 -3.36 -16.88
N LYS A 115 -12.01 -2.63 -16.88
CA LYS A 115 -10.94 -2.78 -17.87
C LYS A 115 -10.25 -4.15 -17.82
N LYS A 116 -10.11 -4.73 -16.61
CA LYS A 116 -9.50 -6.05 -16.39
C LYS A 116 -10.50 -7.22 -16.39
N GLY A 117 -11.79 -6.96 -16.49
CA GLY A 117 -12.83 -8.00 -16.37
C GLY A 117 -12.97 -8.57 -14.96
N ILE A 118 -12.45 -7.88 -13.92
CA ILE A 118 -12.51 -8.33 -12.53
C ILE A 118 -13.87 -7.99 -11.92
N LYS A 119 -14.44 -8.92 -11.16
CA LYS A 119 -15.70 -8.74 -10.43
C LYS A 119 -15.51 -8.94 -8.93
N PHE A 120 -16.16 -8.10 -8.12
CA PHE A 120 -16.20 -8.28 -6.68
C PHE A 120 -17.39 -9.15 -6.25
N ASN A 121 -17.11 -10.08 -5.33
CA ASN A 121 -18.13 -10.82 -4.62
C ASN A 121 -18.00 -10.50 -3.12
N ILE A 122 -18.97 -9.74 -2.59
CA ILE A 122 -18.89 -9.20 -1.24
C ILE A 122 -19.96 -9.87 -0.37
N THR A 123 -19.52 -10.45 0.75
CA THR A 123 -20.40 -11.09 1.73
C THR A 123 -20.25 -10.39 3.08
N TYR A 124 -21.35 -9.90 3.60
CA TYR A 124 -21.43 -9.27 4.92
C TYR A 124 -22.15 -10.19 5.90
N ALA A 125 -21.64 -10.33 7.13
CA ALA A 125 -22.34 -11.06 8.18
C ALA A 125 -23.62 -10.34 8.62
N ASN A 126 -23.58 -9.01 8.70
CA ASN A 126 -24.68 -8.14 9.08
C ASN A 126 -24.89 -7.05 8.03
N SER A 127 -26.09 -6.49 7.93
CA SER A 127 -26.40 -5.37 7.01
C SER A 127 -25.60 -4.10 7.36
N ILE A 128 -25.36 -3.88 8.66
CA ILE A 128 -24.55 -2.78 9.21
C ILE A 128 -23.54 -3.40 10.18
N GLN A 129 -22.27 -3.04 10.04
CA GLN A 129 -21.18 -3.49 10.90
C GLN A 129 -20.51 -2.28 11.55
N ASN A 130 -21.02 -1.85 12.70
CA ASN A 130 -20.46 -0.75 13.45
C ASN A 130 -19.15 -1.16 14.12
N VAL A 131 -18.10 -0.37 13.89
CA VAL A 131 -16.77 -0.53 14.52
C VAL A 131 -16.31 0.79 15.11
N LYS A 132 -15.52 0.71 16.19
CA LYS A 132 -14.91 1.86 16.85
C LYS A 132 -13.43 1.89 16.51
N ALA A 133 -13.03 2.79 15.62
CA ALA A 133 -11.66 2.91 15.13
C ALA A 133 -11.42 4.30 14.50
N ASP A 134 -10.21 4.56 14.03
CA ASP A 134 -9.92 5.69 13.15
C ASP A 134 -10.43 5.38 11.74
N LYS A 135 -11.51 6.08 11.35
CA LYS A 135 -12.18 5.87 10.05
C LYS A 135 -11.24 6.05 8.87
N GLY A 136 -10.40 7.10 8.88
CA GLY A 136 -9.50 7.41 7.78
C GLY A 136 -8.42 6.35 7.62
N ARG A 137 -7.84 5.88 8.74
CA ARG A 137 -6.83 4.83 8.74
C ARG A 137 -7.40 3.48 8.29
N ILE A 138 -8.60 3.12 8.73
CA ILE A 138 -9.26 1.88 8.28
C ILE A 138 -9.58 1.95 6.78
N GLN A 139 -10.08 3.08 6.29
CA GLN A 139 -10.32 3.29 4.86
C GLN A 139 -9.03 3.11 4.04
N GLN A 140 -7.91 3.67 4.50
CA GLN A 140 -6.61 3.52 3.85
C GLN A 140 -6.14 2.06 3.82
N VAL A 141 -6.32 1.31 4.91
CA VAL A 141 -5.99 -0.13 4.97
C VAL A 141 -6.81 -0.90 3.93
N ILE A 142 -8.12 -0.68 3.90
CA ILE A 142 -9.03 -1.37 2.98
C ILE A 142 -8.68 -1.03 1.53
N TYR A 143 -8.42 0.25 1.23
CA TYR A 143 -8.00 0.70 -0.09
C TYR A 143 -6.72 -0.02 -0.54
N ASN A 144 -5.69 -0.05 0.30
CA ASN A 144 -4.42 -0.71 -0.03
C ASN A 144 -4.57 -2.22 -0.27
N LEU A 145 -5.41 -2.89 0.53
CA LEU A 145 -5.66 -4.31 0.38
C LEU A 145 -6.43 -4.62 -0.92
N ILE A 146 -7.43 -3.81 -1.27
CA ILE A 146 -8.21 -3.96 -2.51
C ILE A 146 -7.33 -3.65 -3.72
N ASP A 147 -6.54 -2.56 -3.70
CA ASP A 147 -5.59 -2.20 -4.76
C ASP A 147 -4.60 -3.36 -5.02
N ASN A 148 -4.05 -3.95 -3.96
CA ASN A 148 -3.18 -5.11 -4.07
C ASN A 148 -3.91 -6.33 -4.65
N ALA A 149 -5.13 -6.61 -4.18
CA ALA A 149 -5.93 -7.71 -4.73
C ALA A 149 -6.16 -7.55 -6.23
N ILE A 150 -6.50 -6.34 -6.71
CA ILE A 150 -6.69 -6.04 -8.13
C ILE A 150 -5.39 -6.18 -8.93
N LYS A 151 -4.26 -5.73 -8.36
CA LYS A 151 -2.95 -5.82 -9.03
C LYS A 151 -2.51 -7.25 -9.27
N PHE A 152 -2.69 -8.12 -8.28
CA PHE A 152 -2.25 -9.51 -8.33
C PHE A 152 -3.31 -10.47 -8.87
N SER A 153 -4.53 -10.01 -9.14
CA SER A 153 -5.58 -10.81 -9.77
C SER A 153 -5.34 -10.96 -11.27
N LYS A 154 -5.70 -12.13 -11.78
CA LYS A 154 -5.76 -12.39 -13.22
C LYS A 154 -6.92 -11.64 -13.87
N GLU A 155 -6.82 -11.37 -15.17
CA GLU A 155 -7.95 -10.86 -15.93
C GLU A 155 -9.14 -11.81 -15.89
N ASN A 156 -10.36 -11.26 -15.95
CA ASN A 156 -11.62 -12.00 -15.92
C ASN A 156 -11.79 -12.90 -14.67
N SER A 157 -11.30 -12.44 -13.52
CA SER A 157 -11.37 -13.15 -12.24
C SER A 157 -12.34 -12.51 -11.24
N TYR A 158 -12.45 -13.13 -10.06
CA TYR A 158 -13.25 -12.65 -8.96
C TYR A 158 -12.37 -12.31 -7.76
N ILE A 159 -12.68 -11.19 -7.07
CA ILE A 159 -12.13 -10.86 -5.77
C ILE A 159 -13.25 -11.04 -4.74
N TYR A 160 -13.00 -11.86 -3.74
CA TYR A 160 -13.95 -12.17 -2.68
C TYR A 160 -13.62 -11.35 -1.44
N ILE A 161 -14.58 -10.51 -1.00
CA ILE A 161 -14.47 -9.74 0.24
C ILE A 161 -15.49 -10.31 1.21
N THR A 162 -15.04 -10.75 2.38
CA THR A 162 -15.91 -11.31 3.42
C THR A 162 -15.71 -10.53 4.71
N VAL A 163 -16.81 -10.03 5.28
CA VAL A 163 -16.85 -9.39 6.59
C VAL A 163 -17.58 -10.34 7.55
N LYS A 164 -16.91 -10.73 8.64
CA LYS A 164 -17.44 -11.60 9.69
C LYS A 164 -17.30 -10.94 11.05
N GLU A 165 -18.21 -11.27 11.94
CA GLU A 165 -18.09 -10.94 13.35
C GLU A 165 -17.35 -12.08 14.07
N LYS A 166 -16.36 -11.75 14.89
CA LYS A 166 -15.59 -12.70 15.70
C LYS A 166 -15.43 -12.17 17.11
N GLY A 167 -16.38 -12.52 17.98
CA GLY A 167 -16.49 -11.91 19.30
C GLY A 167 -16.75 -10.41 19.18
N GLU A 168 -15.97 -9.59 19.85
CA GLU A 168 -16.08 -8.12 19.81
C GLU A 168 -15.33 -7.48 18.63
N LYS A 169 -14.85 -8.27 17.68
CA LYS A 169 -14.03 -7.80 16.55
C LYS A 169 -14.69 -8.08 15.22
N ALA A 170 -14.55 -7.16 14.27
CA ALA A 170 -14.86 -7.41 12.87
C ALA A 170 -13.62 -8.01 12.17
N GLN A 171 -13.80 -9.09 11.45
CA GLN A 171 -12.79 -9.72 10.62
C GLN A 171 -13.11 -9.48 9.15
N ILE A 172 -12.16 -8.88 8.42
CA ILE A 172 -12.24 -8.69 6.98
C ILE A 172 -11.28 -9.67 6.31
N SER A 173 -11.74 -10.35 5.28
CA SER A 173 -10.92 -11.22 4.42
C SER A 173 -11.07 -10.78 2.98
N ILE A 174 -9.95 -10.61 2.28
CA ILE A 174 -9.90 -10.27 0.85
C ILE A 174 -9.05 -11.37 0.17
N LYS A 175 -9.62 -12.02 -0.86
CA LYS A 175 -9.00 -13.15 -1.57
C LYS A 175 -9.13 -12.99 -3.07
#